data_25e7785b8dd7617f400c72ce6964939c
#
_entry.id   25e7785b8dd7617f400c72ce6964939c
#
_cell.length_a   1.000
_cell.length_b   1.000
_cell.length_c   1.000
_cell.angle_alpha   90.00
_cell.angle_beta   90.00
_cell.angle_gamma   90.00
#
_symmetry.space_group_name_H-M   'P 1'
#
loop_
_entity.id
_entity.type
_entity.pdbx_description
1 polymer ?
#
loop_
_entity_poly.entity_id
_entity_poly.type
_entity_poly.pdbx_seq_one_letter_code
_entity_poly.pdbx_strand_id
1 'polypeptide(L)'
;MAFKLNGNPLAVDVAFSHNDIQYPANWLRLSTAEEKTAIGITEVADAPIYDSRFYWGDGTAKALDDVNAKDEEGNLLKNSDGSQMVILGVKSVLKAEEKVTAGTLLAKYDWYIVRKAEKSTAIPTAITTYRDGVRTACDTREKEIDACADTAALVTLYSNKEDGTPNMTQYPEDLNS
;
A
#
# COMPACT_ATOMS: atom_id res chain seq x y z
N MET A 1 4.56 18.79 -12.53
CA MET A 1 3.81 19.29 -13.72
C MET A 1 4.38 18.63 -14.96
N ALA A 2 3.53 18.02 -15.77
CA ALA A 2 3.89 17.37 -17.02
C ALA A 2 3.52 18.27 -18.21
N PHE A 3 4.27 18.19 -19.29
CA PHE A 3 4.01 18.94 -20.51
C PHE A 3 3.65 18.00 -21.66
N LYS A 4 2.76 18.45 -22.54
CA LYS A 4 2.42 17.74 -23.78
C LYS A 4 2.52 18.70 -24.96
N LEU A 5 3.13 18.23 -26.06
CA LEU A 5 3.17 18.92 -27.35
C LEU A 5 2.27 18.16 -28.32
N ASN A 6 1.21 18.79 -28.80
CA ASN A 6 0.22 18.14 -29.68
C ASN A 6 -0.30 16.79 -29.12
N GLY A 7 -0.54 16.74 -27.81
CA GLY A 7 -1.03 15.54 -27.12
C GLY A 7 0.03 14.51 -26.72
N ASN A 8 1.27 14.62 -27.22
CA ASN A 8 2.35 13.70 -26.87
C ASN A 8 3.15 14.20 -25.66
N PRO A 9 3.56 13.33 -24.73
CA PRO A 9 4.37 13.71 -23.59
C PRO A 9 5.68 14.39 -24.02
N LEU A 10 6.04 15.48 -23.35
CA LEU A 10 7.26 16.23 -23.55
C LEU A 10 8.07 16.25 -22.25
N ALA A 11 9.28 15.69 -22.31
CA ALA A 11 10.13 15.60 -21.12
C ALA A 11 10.76 16.94 -20.77
N VAL A 12 10.79 17.29 -19.50
CA VAL A 12 11.52 18.47 -18.98
C VAL A 12 13.02 18.18 -19.05
N ASP A 13 13.80 19.22 -19.31
CA ASP A 13 15.27 19.16 -19.44
C ASP A 13 15.78 18.28 -20.60
N VAL A 14 14.94 18.08 -21.61
CA VAL A 14 15.31 17.43 -22.87
C VAL A 14 15.08 18.38 -24.02
N ALA A 15 16.05 18.53 -24.91
CA ALA A 15 15.90 19.31 -26.14
C ALA A 15 14.87 18.65 -27.06
N PHE A 16 14.07 19.46 -27.74
CA PHE A 16 13.05 18.97 -28.68
C PHE A 16 12.98 19.84 -29.91
N SER A 17 12.40 19.30 -30.98
CA SER A 17 12.17 20.06 -32.23
C SER A 17 10.68 20.12 -32.51
N HIS A 18 10.20 21.29 -32.93
CA HIS A 18 8.83 21.54 -33.36
C HIS A 18 8.79 22.56 -34.51
N ASN A 19 8.09 22.26 -35.60
CA ASN A 19 7.99 23.11 -36.79
C ASN A 19 9.37 23.57 -37.28
N ASP A 20 10.33 22.67 -37.44
CA ASP A 20 11.72 22.91 -37.88
C ASP A 20 12.57 23.82 -36.97
N ILE A 21 12.04 24.16 -35.78
CA ILE A 21 12.74 24.94 -34.77
C ILE A 21 13.24 23.99 -33.68
N GLN A 22 14.51 24.13 -33.32
CA GLN A 22 15.13 23.39 -32.23
C GLN A 22 15.05 24.22 -30.95
N TYR A 23 14.46 23.60 -29.91
CA TYR A 23 14.32 24.16 -28.58
C TYR A 23 15.34 23.51 -27.64
N PRO A 24 16.14 24.30 -26.89
CA PRO A 24 17.12 23.75 -25.97
C PRO A 24 16.47 23.06 -24.79
N ALA A 25 17.21 22.17 -24.12
CA ALA A 25 16.71 21.33 -23.00
C ALA A 25 16.07 22.15 -21.87
N ASN A 26 16.58 23.32 -21.56
CA ASN A 26 16.08 24.19 -20.49
C ASN A 26 14.89 25.09 -20.92
N TRP A 27 14.44 25.04 -22.20
CA TRP A 27 13.44 25.95 -22.73
C TRP A 27 12.10 25.83 -21.94
N LEU A 28 11.64 24.64 -21.67
CA LEU A 28 10.40 24.40 -20.92
C LEU A 28 10.40 25.05 -19.53
N ARG A 29 11.56 25.12 -18.89
CA ARG A 29 11.71 25.75 -17.57
C ARG A 29 11.75 27.25 -17.59
N LEU A 30 12.31 27.82 -18.64
CA LEU A 30 12.58 29.27 -18.77
C LEU A 30 11.47 30.01 -19.49
N SER A 31 10.69 29.34 -20.35
CA SER A 31 9.60 29.93 -21.11
C SER A 31 8.37 30.24 -20.27
N THR A 32 7.64 31.27 -20.65
CA THR A 32 6.36 31.63 -20.04
C THR A 32 5.23 30.67 -20.46
N ALA A 33 4.09 30.74 -19.78
CA ALA A 33 2.91 29.94 -20.14
C ALA A 33 2.40 30.34 -21.54
N GLU A 34 2.45 31.62 -21.89
CA GLU A 34 2.04 32.13 -23.18
C GLU A 34 2.94 31.61 -24.31
N GLU A 35 4.26 31.59 -24.11
CA GLU A 35 5.22 31.07 -25.10
C GLU A 35 5.02 29.57 -25.33
N LYS A 36 4.77 28.80 -24.26
CA LYS A 36 4.44 27.36 -24.34
C LYS A 36 3.16 27.15 -25.15
N THR A 37 2.11 27.89 -24.81
CA THR A 37 0.81 27.78 -25.48
C THR A 37 0.90 28.18 -26.96
N ALA A 38 1.71 29.18 -27.31
CA ALA A 38 1.89 29.65 -28.68
C ALA A 38 2.43 28.58 -29.63
N ILE A 39 3.17 27.61 -29.14
CA ILE A 39 3.69 26.47 -29.94
C ILE A 39 2.92 25.17 -29.70
N GLY A 40 1.74 25.23 -29.05
CA GLY A 40 0.88 24.08 -28.83
C GLY A 40 1.28 23.17 -27.65
N ILE A 41 2.11 23.67 -26.73
CA ILE A 41 2.41 22.97 -25.48
C ILE A 41 1.29 23.26 -24.47
N THR A 42 0.76 22.18 -23.90
CA THR A 42 -0.19 22.21 -22.78
C THR A 42 0.48 21.72 -21.52
N GLU A 43 0.26 22.43 -20.44
CA GLU A 43 0.66 22.00 -19.11
C GLU A 43 -0.44 21.11 -18.52
N VAL A 44 -0.06 19.92 -18.08
CA VAL A 44 -0.99 18.95 -17.49
C VAL A 44 -0.57 18.77 -16.03
N ALA A 45 -1.55 18.79 -15.13
CA ALA A 45 -1.27 18.43 -13.75
C ALA A 45 -0.63 17.03 -13.69
N ASP A 46 0.33 16.86 -12.80
CA ASP A 46 0.88 15.52 -12.54
C ASP A 46 -0.25 14.59 -12.15
N ALA A 47 -0.16 13.33 -12.56
CA ALA A 47 -1.12 12.34 -12.13
C ALA A 47 -1.14 12.33 -10.60
N PRO A 48 -2.31 12.37 -9.97
CA PRO A 48 -2.42 12.33 -8.52
C PRO A 48 -1.68 11.12 -7.97
N ILE A 49 -0.90 11.33 -6.90
CA ILE A 49 -0.24 10.24 -6.19
C ILE A 49 -1.32 9.53 -5.38
N TYR A 50 -1.52 8.26 -5.67
CA TYR A 50 -2.41 7.40 -4.91
C TYR A 50 -1.64 6.22 -4.33
N ASP A 51 -2.12 5.70 -3.20
CA ASP A 51 -1.56 4.49 -2.60
C ASP A 51 -2.14 3.25 -3.28
N SER A 52 -1.31 2.55 -4.03
CA SER A 52 -1.71 1.35 -4.79
C SER A 52 -2.17 0.18 -3.91
N ARG A 53 -1.96 0.23 -2.61
CA ARG A 53 -2.53 -0.74 -1.66
C ARG A 53 -4.05 -0.61 -1.62
N PHE A 54 -4.57 0.61 -1.70
CA PHE A 54 -5.97 0.95 -1.48
C PHE A 54 -6.73 1.33 -2.75
N TYR A 55 -6.04 1.75 -3.81
CA TYR A 55 -6.64 2.25 -5.05
C TYR A 55 -6.10 1.53 -6.28
N TRP A 56 -6.96 1.36 -7.30
CA TRP A 56 -6.57 0.90 -8.63
C TRP A 56 -5.99 2.03 -9.48
N GLY A 57 -6.35 3.28 -9.17
CA GLY A 57 -5.98 4.49 -9.86
C GLY A 57 -6.49 5.70 -9.10
N ASP A 58 -6.36 6.89 -9.67
CA ASP A 58 -6.88 8.11 -9.06
C ASP A 58 -8.39 8.01 -8.80
N GLY A 59 -8.77 8.17 -7.54
CA GLY A 59 -10.17 8.13 -7.09
C GLY A 59 -10.87 6.77 -7.20
N THR A 60 -10.21 5.72 -7.71
CA THR A 60 -10.82 4.39 -7.88
C THR A 60 -10.40 3.46 -6.74
N ALA A 61 -11.16 3.45 -5.66
CA ALA A 61 -10.90 2.59 -4.51
C ALA A 61 -11.09 1.11 -4.82
N LYS A 62 -10.25 0.26 -4.22
CA LYS A 62 -10.44 -1.19 -4.20
C LYS A 62 -11.61 -1.56 -3.28
N ALA A 63 -12.26 -2.71 -3.53
CA ALA A 63 -13.28 -3.22 -2.62
C ALA A 63 -12.67 -3.46 -1.22
N LEU A 64 -13.36 -2.99 -0.18
CA LEU A 64 -12.92 -3.17 1.22
C LEU A 64 -13.08 -4.62 1.66
N ASP A 65 -14.26 -5.16 1.44
CA ASP A 65 -14.66 -6.48 1.89
C ASP A 65 -14.58 -7.48 0.73
N ASP A 66 -14.50 -8.76 1.06
CA ASP A 66 -14.47 -9.85 0.11
C ASP A 66 -15.76 -9.89 -0.71
N VAL A 67 -15.63 -10.14 -2.00
CA VAL A 67 -16.77 -10.25 -2.91
C VAL A 67 -16.74 -11.57 -3.65
N ASN A 68 -17.92 -12.14 -3.89
CA ASN A 68 -18.04 -13.33 -4.72
C ASN A 68 -17.67 -13.02 -6.17
N ALA A 69 -16.77 -13.81 -6.74
CA ALA A 69 -16.39 -13.68 -8.14
C ALA A 69 -17.58 -14.05 -9.05
N LYS A 70 -17.76 -13.27 -10.11
CA LYS A 70 -18.82 -13.45 -11.12
C LYS A 70 -18.23 -13.39 -12.51
N ASP A 71 -18.88 -14.08 -13.47
CA ASP A 71 -18.60 -13.93 -14.91
C ASP A 71 -19.23 -12.64 -15.47
N GLU A 72 -19.08 -12.43 -16.79
CA GLU A 72 -19.62 -11.26 -17.50
C GLU A 72 -21.16 -11.23 -17.51
N GLU A 73 -21.81 -12.40 -17.40
CA GLU A 73 -23.26 -12.56 -17.31
C GLU A 73 -23.78 -12.40 -15.87
N GLY A 74 -22.88 -12.26 -14.86
CA GLY A 74 -23.24 -12.08 -13.46
C GLY A 74 -23.44 -13.37 -12.66
N ASN A 75 -23.14 -14.56 -13.24
CA ASN A 75 -23.21 -15.82 -12.54
C ASN A 75 -22.03 -16.00 -11.60
N LEU A 76 -22.25 -16.70 -10.49
CA LEU A 76 -21.21 -16.97 -9.49
C LEU A 76 -20.17 -17.97 -10.03
N LEU A 77 -18.91 -17.59 -10.01
CA LEU A 77 -17.79 -18.46 -10.33
C LEU A 77 -17.45 -19.37 -9.16
N LYS A 78 -17.08 -20.60 -9.48
CA LYS A 78 -16.68 -21.61 -8.48
C LYS A 78 -15.27 -22.10 -8.74
N ASN A 79 -14.61 -22.47 -7.65
CA ASN A 79 -13.33 -23.19 -7.69
C ASN A 79 -13.50 -24.62 -8.21
N SER A 80 -12.40 -25.29 -8.53
CA SER A 80 -12.41 -26.70 -8.99
C SER A 80 -13.00 -27.70 -8.00
N ASP A 81 -13.02 -27.38 -6.71
CA ASP A 81 -13.62 -28.18 -5.64
C ASP A 81 -15.12 -27.89 -5.41
N GLY A 82 -15.71 -27.00 -6.22
CA GLY A 82 -17.10 -26.58 -6.13
C GLY A 82 -17.39 -25.46 -5.12
N SER A 83 -16.40 -25.01 -4.34
CA SER A 83 -16.54 -23.87 -3.43
C SER A 83 -16.70 -22.56 -4.22
N GLN A 84 -17.32 -21.57 -3.59
CA GLN A 84 -17.46 -20.23 -4.15
C GLN A 84 -16.10 -19.57 -4.34
N MET A 85 -15.79 -19.10 -5.55
CA MET A 85 -14.62 -18.27 -5.80
C MET A 85 -14.84 -16.88 -5.22
N VAL A 86 -13.89 -16.43 -4.40
CA VAL A 86 -13.94 -15.13 -3.72
C VAL A 86 -12.77 -14.26 -4.17
N ILE A 87 -13.06 -13.01 -4.49
CA ILE A 87 -12.06 -11.97 -4.70
C ILE A 87 -11.86 -11.29 -3.34
N LEU A 88 -10.64 -11.38 -2.80
CA LEU A 88 -10.32 -10.81 -1.51
C LEU A 88 -10.37 -9.29 -1.55
N GLY A 89 -11.06 -8.72 -0.58
CA GLY A 89 -11.06 -7.29 -0.33
C GLY A 89 -9.77 -6.82 0.35
N VAL A 90 -9.58 -5.51 0.36
CA VAL A 90 -8.37 -4.88 0.94
C VAL A 90 -8.20 -5.27 2.40
N LYS A 91 -9.27 -5.32 3.20
CA LYS A 91 -9.19 -5.71 4.61
C LYS A 91 -8.64 -7.13 4.79
N SER A 92 -9.10 -8.09 4.01
CA SER A 92 -8.62 -9.48 4.08
C SER A 92 -7.15 -9.60 3.70
N VAL A 93 -6.72 -8.88 2.66
CA VAL A 93 -5.31 -8.83 2.23
C VAL A 93 -4.44 -8.24 3.34
N LEU A 94 -4.81 -7.08 3.88
CA LEU A 94 -4.04 -6.41 4.94
C LEU A 94 -3.95 -7.25 6.22
N LYS A 95 -5.05 -7.90 6.65
CA LYS A 95 -5.02 -8.81 7.80
C LYS A 95 -4.12 -10.02 7.56
N ALA A 96 -4.06 -10.54 6.34
CA ALA A 96 -3.12 -11.61 6.01
C ALA A 96 -1.66 -11.13 6.10
N GLU A 97 -1.36 -9.92 5.66
CA GLU A 97 -0.02 -9.30 5.80
C GLU A 97 0.36 -9.09 7.27
N GLU A 98 -0.57 -8.67 8.12
CA GLU A 98 -0.33 -8.54 9.57
C GLU A 98 0.01 -9.89 10.21
N LYS A 99 -0.68 -10.98 9.84
CA LYS A 99 -0.36 -12.34 10.30
C LYS A 99 1.02 -12.81 9.86
N VAL A 100 1.42 -12.50 8.63
CA VAL A 100 2.77 -12.80 8.14
C VAL A 100 3.82 -12.02 8.94
N THR A 101 3.57 -10.73 9.20
CA THR A 101 4.46 -9.89 10.01
C THR A 101 4.60 -10.45 11.43
N ALA A 102 3.49 -10.73 12.10
CA ALA A 102 3.49 -11.34 13.43
C ALA A 102 4.22 -12.69 13.45
N GLY A 103 3.98 -13.53 12.44
CA GLY A 103 4.68 -14.82 12.28
C GLY A 103 6.20 -14.63 12.17
N THR A 104 6.66 -13.66 11.39
CA THR A 104 8.09 -13.33 11.25
C THR A 104 8.71 -12.89 12.57
N LEU A 105 8.01 -12.04 13.33
CA LEU A 105 8.47 -11.58 14.65
C LEU A 105 8.54 -12.73 15.66
N LEU A 106 7.55 -13.63 15.66
CA LEU A 106 7.51 -14.79 16.55
C LEU A 106 8.57 -15.84 16.23
N ALA A 107 8.87 -16.05 14.93
CA ALA A 107 9.82 -17.06 14.46
C ALA A 107 11.24 -16.87 15.04
N LYS A 108 11.65 -15.63 15.29
CA LYS A 108 12.95 -15.32 15.91
C LYS A 108 13.19 -16.05 17.24
N TYR A 109 12.12 -16.34 17.96
CA TYR A 109 12.16 -16.91 19.32
C TYR A 109 11.52 -18.32 19.40
N ASP A 110 11.20 -18.97 18.28
CA ASP A 110 10.56 -20.29 18.26
C ASP A 110 11.47 -21.38 18.82
N TRP A 111 12.79 -21.24 18.70
CA TRP A 111 13.74 -22.16 19.27
C TRP A 111 13.61 -22.31 20.80
N TYR A 112 13.13 -21.28 21.52
CA TYR A 112 12.83 -21.39 22.96
C TYR A 112 11.68 -22.35 23.24
N ILE A 113 10.67 -22.39 22.35
CA ILE A 113 9.52 -23.29 22.45
C ILE A 113 9.99 -24.74 22.24
N VAL A 114 10.77 -24.95 21.17
CA VAL A 114 11.35 -26.27 20.86
C VAL A 114 12.23 -26.75 22.01
N ARG A 115 13.13 -25.93 22.53
CA ARG A 115 13.99 -26.28 23.68
C ARG A 115 13.17 -26.64 24.94
N LYS A 116 12.07 -25.90 25.19
CA LYS A 116 11.17 -26.23 26.31
C LYS A 116 10.54 -27.58 26.12
N ALA A 117 10.07 -27.88 24.90
CA ALA A 117 9.44 -29.16 24.59
C ALA A 117 10.41 -30.37 24.73
N GLU A 118 11.65 -30.22 24.23
CA GLU A 118 12.65 -31.29 24.20
C GLU A 118 13.36 -31.49 25.54
N LYS A 119 13.64 -30.42 26.27
CA LYS A 119 14.53 -30.42 27.45
C LYS A 119 13.88 -29.89 28.71
N SER A 120 12.60 -29.56 28.68
CA SER A 120 11.87 -28.95 29.80
C SER A 120 12.51 -27.67 30.35
N THR A 121 13.37 -27.01 29.57
CA THR A 121 14.01 -25.76 29.96
C THR A 121 12.98 -24.62 29.89
N ALA A 122 12.82 -23.89 31.01
CA ALA A 122 11.88 -22.78 31.07
C ALA A 122 12.19 -21.67 30.03
N ILE A 123 11.13 -21.12 29.45
CA ILE A 123 11.25 -19.97 28.56
C ILE A 123 11.47 -18.72 29.45
N PRO A 124 12.46 -17.85 29.17
CA PRO A 124 12.61 -16.60 29.88
C PRO A 124 11.33 -15.76 29.82
N THR A 125 10.97 -15.11 30.94
CA THR A 125 9.75 -14.28 31.03
C THR A 125 9.73 -13.18 29.97
N ALA A 126 10.85 -12.52 29.67
CA ALA A 126 10.93 -11.50 28.64
C ALA A 126 10.48 -12.02 27.27
N ILE A 127 10.91 -13.24 26.90
CA ILE A 127 10.50 -13.87 25.63
C ILE A 127 8.99 -14.17 25.64
N THR A 128 8.44 -14.66 26.74
CA THR A 128 7.00 -14.92 26.85
C THR A 128 6.21 -13.62 26.71
N THR A 129 6.60 -12.58 27.43
CA THR A 129 5.97 -11.26 27.39
C THR A 129 6.02 -10.65 25.98
N TYR A 130 7.19 -10.71 25.32
CA TYR A 130 7.33 -10.24 23.94
C TYR A 130 6.39 -10.99 22.98
N ARG A 131 6.39 -12.32 23.03
CA ARG A 131 5.54 -13.14 22.14
C ARG A 131 4.05 -12.89 22.36
N ASP A 132 3.63 -12.70 23.60
CA ASP A 132 2.23 -12.36 23.92
C ASP A 132 1.90 -10.93 23.45
N GLY A 133 2.83 -9.99 23.59
CA GLY A 133 2.71 -8.65 23.05
C GLY A 133 2.56 -8.63 21.53
N VAL A 134 3.34 -9.46 20.80
CA VAL A 134 3.22 -9.58 19.33
C VAL A 134 1.83 -10.11 18.94
N ARG A 135 1.32 -11.15 19.61
CA ARG A 135 -0.02 -11.70 19.31
C ARG A 135 -1.12 -10.66 19.60
N THR A 136 -1.04 -10.00 20.76
CA THR A 136 -2.00 -8.96 21.14
C THR A 136 -1.99 -7.79 20.16
N ALA A 137 -0.81 -7.35 19.73
CA ALA A 137 -0.70 -6.29 18.73
C ALA A 137 -1.31 -6.73 17.37
N CYS A 138 -1.03 -7.96 16.92
CA CYS A 138 -1.62 -8.50 15.70
C CYS A 138 -3.16 -8.49 15.75
N ASP A 139 -3.73 -9.05 16.82
CA ASP A 139 -5.18 -9.09 17.03
C ASP A 139 -5.80 -7.68 17.08
N THR A 140 -5.10 -6.73 17.68
CA THR A 140 -5.56 -5.33 17.75
C THR A 140 -5.54 -4.69 16.37
N ARG A 141 -4.46 -4.85 15.61
CA ARG A 141 -4.31 -4.33 14.24
C ARG A 141 -5.38 -4.90 13.30
N GLU A 142 -5.69 -6.20 13.41
CA GLU A 142 -6.78 -6.82 12.64
C GLU A 142 -8.13 -6.15 12.97
N LYS A 143 -8.40 -5.84 14.24
CA LYS A 143 -9.62 -5.13 14.67
C LYS A 143 -9.65 -3.67 14.19
N GLU A 144 -8.50 -2.98 14.21
CA GLU A 144 -8.37 -1.61 13.69
C GLU A 144 -8.67 -1.58 12.17
N ILE A 145 -8.18 -2.56 11.40
CA ILE A 145 -8.48 -2.73 9.98
C ILE A 145 -9.98 -2.99 9.77
N ASP A 146 -10.57 -3.91 10.52
CA ASP A 146 -11.99 -4.25 10.42
C ASP A 146 -12.90 -3.06 10.76
N ALA A 147 -12.50 -2.21 11.70
CA ALA A 147 -13.24 -1.03 12.12
C ALA A 147 -13.26 0.10 11.07
N CYS A 148 -12.39 0.08 10.07
CA CYS A 148 -12.39 1.08 9.00
C CYS A 148 -13.66 0.96 8.15
N ALA A 149 -14.44 2.04 8.10
CA ALA A 149 -15.70 2.06 7.35
C ALA A 149 -15.50 2.24 5.84
N ASP A 150 -14.40 2.85 5.43
CA ASP A 150 -14.09 3.18 4.05
C ASP A 150 -12.58 3.19 3.78
N THR A 151 -12.22 3.36 2.51
CA THR A 151 -10.81 3.41 2.07
C THR A 151 -10.05 4.58 2.68
N ALA A 152 -10.70 5.73 2.92
CA ALA A 152 -10.05 6.90 3.52
C ALA A 152 -9.66 6.63 4.98
N ALA A 153 -10.49 5.89 5.73
CA ALA A 153 -10.19 5.44 7.07
C ALA A 153 -8.98 4.49 7.09
N LEU A 154 -8.87 3.57 6.11
CA LEU A 154 -7.70 2.70 5.96
C LEU A 154 -6.43 3.49 5.65
N VAL A 155 -6.50 4.46 4.73
CA VAL A 155 -5.36 5.35 4.41
C VAL A 155 -4.91 6.08 5.68
N THR A 156 -5.86 6.61 6.46
CA THR A 156 -5.56 7.29 7.73
C THR A 156 -4.91 6.33 8.73
N LEU A 157 -5.45 5.11 8.89
CA LEU A 157 -4.91 4.11 9.81
C LEU A 157 -3.43 3.76 9.49
N TYR A 158 -3.08 3.67 8.20
CA TYR A 158 -1.72 3.36 7.73
C TYR A 158 -0.81 4.59 7.58
N SER A 159 -1.29 5.79 7.91
CA SER A 159 -0.49 7.02 7.96
C SER A 159 -0.01 7.33 9.37
N ASN A 160 0.86 8.33 9.48
CA ASN A 160 1.25 8.89 10.77
C ASN A 160 0.36 10.08 11.13
N LYS A 161 0.24 10.34 12.42
CA LYS A 161 -0.34 11.57 12.97
C LYS A 161 0.56 12.77 12.66
N GLU A 162 0.06 13.97 12.93
CA GLU A 162 0.81 15.22 12.74
C GLU A 162 2.10 15.28 13.58
N ASP A 163 2.13 14.62 14.72
CA ASP A 163 3.30 14.49 15.60
C ASP A 163 4.30 13.42 15.14
N GLY A 164 4.06 12.76 14.01
CA GLY A 164 4.88 11.70 13.42
C GLY A 164 4.64 10.31 14.02
N THR A 165 3.77 10.17 15.04
CA THR A 165 3.45 8.85 15.60
C THR A 165 2.50 8.06 14.72
N PRO A 166 2.62 6.73 14.62
CA PRO A 166 1.69 5.90 13.86
C PRO A 166 0.26 5.95 14.39
N ASN A 167 -0.73 5.93 13.50
CA ASN A 167 -2.12 5.77 13.88
C ASN A 167 -2.44 4.35 14.32
N MET A 168 -1.83 3.37 13.65
CA MET A 168 -2.03 1.95 13.93
C MET A 168 -1.21 1.48 15.12
N THR A 169 -1.75 0.57 15.92
CA THR A 169 -1.05 -0.11 17.03
C THR A 169 0.31 -0.63 16.58
N GLN A 170 1.35 -0.41 17.38
CA GLN A 170 2.70 -0.85 17.06
C GLN A 170 2.99 -2.22 17.69
N TYR A 171 3.79 -3.02 16.99
CA TYR A 171 4.36 -4.24 17.56
C TYR A 171 5.38 -3.87 18.65
N PRO A 172 5.58 -4.72 19.68
CA PRO A 172 6.62 -4.48 20.68
C PRO A 172 8.01 -4.45 20.03
N GLU A 173 8.90 -3.63 20.61
CA GLU A 173 10.30 -3.57 20.18
C GLU A 173 10.98 -4.93 20.34
N ASP A 174 11.87 -5.26 19.41
CA ASP A 174 12.64 -6.51 19.45
C ASP A 174 13.56 -6.52 20.67
N LEU A 175 13.65 -7.65 21.37
CA LEU A 175 14.48 -7.78 22.57
C LEU A 175 15.99 -7.67 22.30
N ASN A 176 16.41 -7.71 21.04
CA ASN A 176 17.80 -7.60 20.61
C ASN A 176 18.07 -6.33 19.78
N SER A 177 17.18 -5.35 19.84
CA SER A 177 17.34 -4.04 19.16
C SER A 177 18.19 -3.08 19.99
#